data_65e61c267d1f4c36eaef32575c8ffbc3
#
_entry.id   65e61c267d1f4c36eaef32575c8ffbc3
#
_cell.length_a   1.000
_cell.length_b   1.000
_cell.length_c   1.000
_cell.angle_alpha   90.00
_cell.angle_beta   90.00
_cell.angle_gamma   90.00
#
_symmetry.space_group_name_H-M   'P 1'
#
loop_
_entity.id
_entity.type
_entity.pdbx_description
1 polymer ?
#
loop_
_entity_poly.entity_id
_entity_poly.type
_entity_poly.pdbx_seq_one_letter_code
_entity_poly.pdbx_strand_id
1 'polypeptide(L)'
;LVQLKNQKTMLTVYFTIGLPASGKSTWAKNKIDKSPNNIKRVNKDELRAMLDNSYFSKGNEKFVLDIQDSIIKAALENGRHVIVDNTHLEPKHEDRIRELVKGLAVLEIVDFRHVLLETCIDRDLKRMNSVGDKVIRDMYNQFIAPPRASKPVYNPELSDAIICDLDGTLALIGDRSPYNAANCERDIVNAPVRSILQTSGKAILFVSGREDKFKPQTLAWLEKHNISFNEIHMRKSGDLRKDSIVKKEIYDEFILNKYNVAFVLDDRDQVVKVWRDLGLTCLQVDYGDF
;
A
#
# COMPACT_ATOMS: atom_id res chain seq x y z
N LEU A 1 -40.55 8.92 48.66
CA LEU A 1 -39.52 7.97 48.26
C LEU A 1 -39.40 7.99 46.73
N VAL A 2 -38.49 8.81 46.22
CA VAL A 2 -38.20 8.93 44.78
C VAL A 2 -37.39 7.71 44.40
N GLN A 3 -37.94 6.81 43.56
CA GLN A 3 -37.22 5.74 42.93
C GLN A 3 -36.17 6.36 41.97
N LEU A 4 -34.90 6.33 42.35
CA LEU A 4 -33.78 6.50 41.47
C LEU A 4 -33.88 5.41 40.41
N LYS A 5 -34.32 5.72 39.18
CA LYS A 5 -34.19 4.86 38.03
C LYS A 5 -32.69 4.63 37.82
N ASN A 6 -32.22 3.40 38.12
CA ASN A 6 -30.91 2.93 37.72
C ASN A 6 -30.78 3.16 36.20
N GLN A 7 -30.04 4.19 35.76
CA GLN A 7 -29.56 4.30 34.41
C GLN A 7 -28.61 3.10 34.21
N LYS A 8 -29.12 2.05 33.59
CA LYS A 8 -28.30 0.90 33.16
C LYS A 8 -27.23 1.43 32.20
N THR A 9 -26.01 1.56 32.69
CA THR A 9 -24.88 2.01 31.86
C THR A 9 -24.81 1.08 30.66
N MET A 10 -24.92 1.65 29.45
CA MET A 10 -24.96 0.86 28.22
C MET A 10 -23.62 0.17 28.04
N LEU A 11 -23.63 -1.15 27.88
CA LEU A 11 -22.41 -1.94 27.67
C LEU A 11 -21.78 -1.59 26.31
N THR A 12 -20.48 -1.79 26.21
CA THR A 12 -19.72 -1.50 24.98
C THR A 12 -19.01 -2.76 24.50
N VAL A 13 -19.11 -3.01 23.21
CA VAL A 13 -18.26 -3.97 22.50
C VAL A 13 -17.26 -3.20 21.67
N TYR A 14 -15.99 -3.31 22.03
CA TYR A 14 -14.87 -2.72 21.30
C TYR A 14 -14.45 -3.68 20.18
N PHE A 15 -14.56 -3.22 18.96
CA PHE A 15 -14.27 -4.00 17.77
C PHE A 15 -13.00 -3.47 17.11
N THR A 16 -11.90 -4.23 17.18
CA THR A 16 -10.63 -3.77 16.62
C THR A 16 -10.53 -4.07 15.13
N ILE A 17 -9.98 -3.12 14.34
CA ILE A 17 -9.70 -3.29 12.91
C ILE A 17 -8.24 -2.94 12.64
N GLY A 18 -7.53 -3.75 11.85
CA GLY A 18 -6.17 -3.43 11.39
C GLY A 18 -5.33 -4.67 11.06
N LEU A 19 -4.18 -4.43 10.44
CA LEU A 19 -3.24 -5.46 10.03
C LEU A 19 -2.70 -6.30 11.22
N PRO A 20 -2.21 -7.51 10.99
CA PRO A 20 -1.37 -8.20 11.96
C PRO A 20 -0.27 -7.27 12.48
N ALA A 21 0.10 -7.40 13.74
CA ALA A 21 1.11 -6.57 14.42
C ALA A 21 0.86 -5.05 14.47
N SER A 22 -0.33 -4.54 14.11
CA SER A 22 -0.66 -3.10 14.22
C SER A 22 -0.80 -2.59 15.66
N GLY A 23 -0.78 -3.46 16.67
CA GLY A 23 -0.88 -3.09 18.09
C GLY A 23 -2.23 -3.34 18.75
N LYS A 24 -3.21 -3.91 18.06
CA LYS A 24 -4.56 -4.21 18.56
C LYS A 24 -4.55 -4.97 19.89
N SER A 25 -3.84 -6.10 19.93
CA SER A 25 -3.81 -6.96 21.11
C SER A 25 -3.08 -6.31 22.30
N THR A 26 -2.08 -5.49 22.04
CA THR A 26 -1.41 -4.68 23.07
C THR A 26 -2.38 -3.68 23.68
N TRP A 27 -3.12 -2.95 22.81
CA TRP A 27 -4.15 -2.02 23.27
C TRP A 27 -5.24 -2.74 24.07
N ALA A 28 -5.71 -3.90 23.60
CA ALA A 28 -6.75 -4.67 24.26
C ALA A 28 -6.32 -5.13 25.65
N LYS A 29 -5.11 -5.68 25.78
CA LYS A 29 -4.55 -6.10 27.08
C LYS A 29 -4.40 -4.91 28.03
N ASN A 30 -3.82 -3.80 27.60
CA ASN A 30 -3.67 -2.59 28.42
C ASN A 30 -5.04 -2.01 28.86
N LYS A 31 -6.09 -2.15 28.04
CA LYS A 31 -7.43 -1.69 28.42
C LYS A 31 -8.06 -2.59 29.51
N ILE A 32 -7.81 -3.89 29.46
CA ILE A 32 -8.25 -4.83 30.49
C ILE A 32 -7.52 -4.55 31.81
N ASP A 33 -6.20 -4.34 31.77
CA ASP A 33 -5.38 -4.09 32.95
C ASP A 33 -5.84 -2.85 33.74
N LYS A 34 -6.36 -1.84 33.03
CA LYS A 34 -6.94 -0.63 33.62
C LYS A 34 -8.33 -0.83 34.24
N SER A 35 -9.03 -1.91 33.89
CA SER A 35 -10.40 -2.18 34.35
C SER A 35 -10.62 -3.70 34.50
N PRO A 36 -9.86 -4.36 35.36
CA PRO A 36 -9.96 -5.80 35.55
C PRO A 36 -11.39 -6.17 36.01
N ASN A 37 -11.86 -7.32 35.59
CA ASN A 37 -13.21 -7.85 35.75
C ASN A 37 -14.35 -7.13 35.03
N ASN A 38 -14.21 -5.88 34.60
CA ASN A 38 -15.25 -5.16 33.89
C ASN A 38 -15.24 -5.38 32.37
N ILE A 39 -14.09 -5.78 31.82
CA ILE A 39 -13.90 -6.00 30.38
C ILE A 39 -13.43 -7.43 30.14
N LYS A 40 -13.98 -8.08 29.12
CA LYS A 40 -13.54 -9.41 28.64
C LYS A 40 -12.98 -9.25 27.23
N ARG A 41 -11.94 -10.01 26.91
CA ARG A 41 -11.36 -10.04 25.57
C ARG A 41 -11.58 -11.40 24.94
N VAL A 42 -11.94 -11.40 23.68
CA VAL A 42 -12.00 -12.60 22.86
C VAL A 42 -11.17 -12.41 21.60
N ASN A 43 -10.33 -13.41 21.29
CA ASN A 43 -9.46 -13.43 20.12
C ASN A 43 -9.51 -14.81 19.48
N LYS A 44 -9.73 -14.87 18.16
CA LYS A 44 -9.90 -16.14 17.44
C LYS A 44 -8.62 -16.97 17.37
N ASP A 45 -7.46 -16.33 17.27
CA ASP A 45 -6.18 -17.06 17.23
C ASP A 45 -5.91 -17.76 18.57
N GLU A 46 -6.20 -17.07 19.67
CA GLU A 46 -6.09 -17.66 21.02
C GLU A 46 -7.14 -18.76 21.26
N LEU A 47 -8.36 -18.60 20.74
CA LEU A 47 -9.37 -19.67 20.77
C LEU A 47 -8.93 -20.90 19.98
N ARG A 48 -8.39 -20.72 18.75
CA ARG A 48 -7.84 -21.85 17.99
C ARG A 48 -6.69 -22.53 18.71
N ALA A 49 -5.80 -21.75 19.31
CA ALA A 49 -4.67 -22.31 20.08
C ALA A 49 -5.15 -23.15 21.27
N MET A 50 -6.16 -22.66 21.98
CA MET A 50 -6.74 -23.36 23.14
C MET A 50 -7.51 -24.61 22.75
N LEU A 51 -8.31 -24.55 21.67
CA LEU A 51 -9.24 -25.62 21.30
C LEU A 51 -8.57 -26.72 20.47
N ASP A 52 -7.67 -26.37 19.53
CA ASP A 52 -7.16 -27.28 18.51
C ASP A 52 -5.66 -27.03 18.18
N ASN A 53 -4.84 -26.59 19.14
CA ASN A 53 -3.42 -26.32 18.90
C ASN A 53 -3.16 -25.47 17.64
N SER A 54 -4.00 -24.46 17.39
CA SER A 54 -3.93 -23.55 16.24
C SER A 54 -4.28 -24.19 14.90
N TYR A 55 -4.86 -25.40 14.85
CA TYR A 55 -5.28 -26.02 13.61
C TYR A 55 -6.39 -25.21 12.93
N PHE A 56 -6.21 -24.93 11.64
CA PHE A 56 -7.15 -24.18 10.82
C PHE A 56 -7.80 -25.06 9.76
N SER A 57 -9.13 -25.08 9.73
CA SER A 57 -9.94 -25.60 8.64
C SER A 57 -11.25 -24.82 8.55
N LYS A 58 -11.93 -24.86 7.38
CA LYS A 58 -13.23 -24.16 7.21
C LYS A 58 -14.30 -24.63 8.20
N GLY A 59 -14.31 -25.90 8.53
CA GLY A 59 -15.26 -26.47 9.53
C GLY A 59 -14.93 -26.00 10.94
N ASN A 60 -13.66 -26.05 11.32
CA ASN A 60 -13.19 -25.60 12.61
C ASN A 60 -13.40 -24.08 12.81
N GLU A 61 -13.21 -23.27 11.76
CA GLU A 61 -13.41 -21.82 11.84
C GLU A 61 -14.87 -21.46 12.18
N LYS A 62 -15.84 -22.23 11.68
CA LYS A 62 -17.24 -22.03 12.07
C LYS A 62 -17.44 -22.28 13.55
N PHE A 63 -16.90 -23.36 14.09
CA PHE A 63 -16.97 -23.67 15.51
C PHE A 63 -16.30 -22.59 16.38
N VAL A 64 -15.10 -22.11 15.98
CA VAL A 64 -14.41 -21.02 16.67
C VAL A 64 -15.24 -19.73 16.70
N LEU A 65 -15.96 -19.42 15.60
CA LEU A 65 -16.88 -18.28 15.54
C LEU A 65 -18.07 -18.44 16.49
N ASP A 66 -18.67 -19.64 16.55
CA ASP A 66 -19.81 -19.92 17.43
C ASP A 66 -19.38 -19.79 18.92
N ILE A 67 -18.18 -20.25 19.27
CA ILE A 67 -17.62 -20.09 20.61
C ILE A 67 -17.32 -18.61 20.90
N GLN A 68 -16.73 -17.87 19.96
CA GLN A 68 -16.52 -16.42 20.11
C GLN A 68 -17.84 -15.70 20.42
N ASP A 69 -18.90 -15.99 19.67
CA ASP A 69 -20.22 -15.38 19.85
C ASP A 69 -20.83 -15.71 21.20
N SER A 70 -20.67 -16.96 21.65
CA SER A 70 -21.12 -17.41 22.97
C SER A 70 -20.41 -16.67 24.10
N ILE A 71 -19.09 -16.44 23.98
CA ILE A 71 -18.31 -15.66 24.96
C ILE A 71 -18.78 -14.21 24.99
N ILE A 72 -19.02 -13.59 23.82
CA ILE A 72 -19.51 -12.21 23.73
C ILE A 72 -20.86 -12.09 24.45
N LYS A 73 -21.83 -12.96 24.13
CA LYS A 73 -23.16 -12.94 24.75
C LYS A 73 -23.09 -13.16 26.26
N ALA A 74 -22.38 -14.19 26.71
CA ALA A 74 -22.24 -14.48 28.13
C ALA A 74 -21.60 -13.33 28.92
N ALA A 75 -20.60 -12.63 28.34
CA ALA A 75 -19.99 -11.47 28.97
C ALA A 75 -20.99 -10.30 29.10
N LEU A 76 -21.75 -10.00 28.04
CA LEU A 76 -22.76 -8.93 28.05
C LEU A 76 -23.90 -9.23 29.04
N GLU A 77 -24.39 -10.46 29.06
CA GLU A 77 -25.42 -10.91 30.02
C GLU A 77 -24.97 -10.75 31.49
N ASN A 78 -23.68 -10.94 31.73
CA ASN A 78 -23.07 -10.72 33.04
C ASN A 78 -22.62 -9.27 33.32
N GLY A 79 -23.07 -8.30 32.51
CA GLY A 79 -22.80 -6.88 32.70
C GLY A 79 -21.36 -6.48 32.41
N ARG A 80 -20.65 -7.18 31.52
CA ARG A 80 -19.26 -6.90 31.17
C ARG A 80 -19.14 -6.32 29.77
N HIS A 81 -18.26 -5.34 29.60
CA HIS A 81 -17.82 -4.90 28.26
C HIS A 81 -17.01 -6.00 27.58
N VAL A 82 -16.94 -5.97 26.25
CA VAL A 82 -16.17 -6.95 25.49
C VAL A 82 -15.24 -6.27 24.51
N ILE A 83 -14.03 -6.82 24.32
CA ILE A 83 -13.11 -6.48 23.24
C ILE A 83 -13.07 -7.67 22.28
N VAL A 84 -13.47 -7.47 21.04
CA VAL A 84 -13.32 -8.44 19.94
C VAL A 84 -12.05 -8.08 19.20
N ASP A 85 -10.96 -8.80 19.54
CA ASP A 85 -9.59 -8.50 19.11
C ASP A 85 -9.15 -9.41 17.97
N ASN A 86 -9.50 -9.04 16.76
CA ASN A 86 -9.08 -9.72 15.53
C ASN A 86 -8.67 -8.69 14.45
N THR A 87 -8.26 -9.14 13.26
CA THR A 87 -7.90 -8.23 12.15
C THR A 87 -9.10 -7.49 11.57
N HIS A 88 -10.21 -8.18 11.34
CA HIS A 88 -11.52 -7.66 10.92
C HIS A 88 -11.49 -6.69 9.72
N LEU A 89 -10.63 -6.93 8.75
CA LEU A 89 -10.47 -6.04 7.60
C LEU A 89 -11.65 -6.10 6.61
N GLU A 90 -12.40 -7.20 6.59
CA GLU A 90 -13.59 -7.33 5.75
C GLU A 90 -14.83 -6.73 6.44
N PRO A 91 -15.62 -5.87 5.76
CA PRO A 91 -16.81 -5.22 6.33
C PRO A 91 -17.83 -6.20 6.92
N LYS A 92 -17.98 -7.38 6.33
CA LYS A 92 -18.90 -8.42 6.80
C LYS A 92 -18.69 -8.83 8.27
N HIS A 93 -17.47 -8.66 8.80
CA HIS A 93 -17.17 -8.97 10.21
C HIS A 93 -17.76 -7.93 11.14
N GLU A 94 -17.73 -6.66 10.77
CA GLU A 94 -18.38 -5.59 11.52
C GLU A 94 -19.89 -5.78 11.52
N ASP A 95 -20.49 -6.00 10.35
CA ASP A 95 -21.93 -6.20 10.19
C ASP A 95 -22.42 -7.35 11.06
N ARG A 96 -21.69 -8.47 11.06
CA ARG A 96 -22.01 -9.64 11.88
C ARG A 96 -22.00 -9.34 13.38
N ILE A 97 -20.96 -8.67 13.89
CA ILE A 97 -20.88 -8.34 15.31
C ILE A 97 -21.92 -7.27 15.67
N ARG A 98 -22.18 -6.30 14.80
CA ARG A 98 -23.22 -5.29 14.99
C ARG A 98 -24.59 -5.92 15.18
N GLU A 99 -24.93 -6.90 14.34
CA GLU A 99 -26.20 -7.61 14.49
C GLU A 99 -26.22 -8.51 15.75
N LEU A 100 -25.10 -9.18 16.08
CA LEU A 100 -24.99 -10.04 17.26
C LEU A 100 -25.26 -9.27 18.57
N VAL A 101 -24.80 -8.01 18.67
CA VAL A 101 -24.87 -7.20 19.90
C VAL A 101 -26.01 -6.18 19.90
N LYS A 102 -26.85 -6.21 18.88
CA LYS A 102 -27.99 -5.31 18.71
C LYS A 102 -28.95 -5.37 19.91
N GLY A 103 -29.22 -4.24 20.51
CA GLY A 103 -30.06 -4.14 21.71
C GLY A 103 -29.39 -4.58 23.03
N LEU A 104 -28.16 -5.13 22.97
CA LEU A 104 -27.39 -5.57 24.14
C LEU A 104 -26.28 -4.58 24.51
N ALA A 105 -25.60 -4.03 23.51
CA ALA A 105 -24.45 -3.15 23.70
C ALA A 105 -24.27 -2.16 22.53
N VAL A 106 -23.46 -1.13 22.74
CA VAL A 106 -22.96 -0.25 21.66
C VAL A 106 -21.71 -0.88 21.07
N LEU A 107 -21.61 -0.88 19.73
CA LEU A 107 -20.41 -1.27 19.03
C LEU A 107 -19.50 -0.05 18.84
N GLU A 108 -18.31 -0.05 19.43
CA GLU A 108 -17.28 0.97 19.28
C GLU A 108 -16.13 0.42 18.40
N ILE A 109 -15.86 1.09 17.29
CA ILE A 109 -14.78 0.71 16.38
C ILE A 109 -13.47 1.28 16.89
N VAL A 110 -12.46 0.42 17.03
CA VAL A 110 -11.09 0.81 17.39
C VAL A 110 -10.18 0.53 16.19
N ASP A 111 -9.88 1.58 15.45
CA ASP A 111 -9.25 1.49 14.14
C ASP A 111 -7.73 1.64 14.20
N PHE A 112 -7.01 0.60 13.76
CA PHE A 112 -5.55 0.55 13.64
C PHE A 112 -5.07 0.54 12.17
N ARG A 113 -5.94 0.80 11.18
CA ARG A 113 -5.56 0.82 9.75
C ARG A 113 -4.60 1.97 9.42
N HIS A 114 -4.53 2.99 10.28
CA HIS A 114 -3.60 4.12 10.17
C HIS A 114 -2.14 3.74 10.49
N VAL A 115 -1.89 2.57 11.08
CA VAL A 115 -0.52 2.12 11.39
C VAL A 115 0.18 1.74 10.08
N LEU A 116 1.36 2.32 9.87
CA LEU A 116 2.12 2.12 8.63
C LEU A 116 2.40 0.63 8.35
N LEU A 117 2.29 0.24 7.10
CA LEU A 117 2.52 -1.12 6.62
C LEU A 117 3.87 -1.66 7.08
N GLU A 118 4.95 -0.92 6.85
CA GLU A 118 6.31 -1.33 7.21
C GLU A 118 6.47 -1.50 8.74
N THR A 119 5.82 -0.65 9.53
CA THR A 119 5.79 -0.81 10.99
C THR A 119 5.11 -2.12 11.41
N CYS A 120 4.05 -2.52 10.71
CA CYS A 120 3.38 -3.79 10.98
C CYS A 120 4.29 -4.98 10.62
N ILE A 121 4.98 -4.91 9.48
CA ILE A 121 5.92 -5.94 9.02
C ILE A 121 7.09 -6.08 10.01
N ASP A 122 7.74 -4.98 10.35
CA ASP A 122 8.88 -4.97 11.29
C ASP A 122 8.51 -5.55 12.67
N ARG A 123 7.31 -5.28 13.14
CA ARG A 123 6.81 -5.83 14.41
C ARG A 123 6.46 -7.30 14.29
N ASP A 124 5.91 -7.71 13.15
CA ASP A 124 5.54 -9.10 12.90
C ASP A 124 6.76 -10.02 12.85
N LEU A 125 7.81 -9.60 12.15
CA LEU A 125 9.07 -10.37 12.03
C LEU A 125 9.75 -10.63 13.39
N LYS A 126 9.46 -9.81 14.40
CA LYS A 126 9.99 -9.96 15.77
C LYS A 126 9.15 -10.87 16.66
N ARG A 127 8.02 -11.40 16.17
CA ARG A 127 7.13 -12.29 16.94
C ARG A 127 7.43 -13.76 16.67
N MET A 128 7.27 -14.60 17.68
CA MET A 128 7.38 -16.06 17.52
C MET A 128 6.34 -16.59 16.50
N ASN A 129 5.12 -16.04 16.49
CA ASN A 129 4.03 -16.43 15.61
C ASN A 129 3.87 -15.39 14.49
N SER A 130 4.93 -15.13 13.71
CA SER A 130 4.90 -14.25 12.54
C SER A 130 3.99 -14.83 11.46
N VAL A 131 3.15 -14.00 10.85
CA VAL A 131 2.36 -14.38 9.68
C VAL A 131 3.15 -14.15 8.38
N GLY A 132 4.22 -13.38 8.43
CA GLY A 132 5.14 -13.07 7.34
C GLY A 132 4.75 -11.84 6.52
N ASP A 133 5.78 -11.22 5.94
CA ASP A 133 5.69 -9.99 5.15
C ASP A 133 4.65 -10.11 4.02
N LYS A 134 4.72 -11.18 3.24
CA LYS A 134 3.81 -11.40 2.10
C LYS A 134 2.34 -11.35 2.51
N VAL A 135 1.96 -12.01 3.60
CA VAL A 135 0.57 -12.05 4.07
C VAL A 135 0.09 -10.66 4.49
N ILE A 136 0.94 -9.90 5.18
CA ILE A 136 0.60 -8.53 5.62
C ILE A 136 0.45 -7.59 4.43
N ARG A 137 1.34 -7.67 3.42
CA ARG A 137 1.23 -6.88 2.17
C ARG A 137 -0.02 -7.24 1.37
N ASP A 138 -0.34 -8.54 1.26
CA ASP A 138 -1.54 -8.99 0.56
C ASP A 138 -2.81 -8.44 1.25
N MET A 139 -2.88 -8.52 2.58
CA MET A 139 -3.99 -7.93 3.37
C MET A 139 -4.07 -6.41 3.20
N TYR A 140 -2.94 -5.70 3.25
CA TYR A 140 -2.90 -4.26 3.03
C TYR A 140 -3.43 -3.89 1.64
N ASN A 141 -2.91 -4.54 0.60
CA ASN A 141 -3.30 -4.26 -0.78
C ASN A 141 -4.77 -4.57 -1.06
N GLN A 142 -5.32 -5.57 -0.39
CA GLN A 142 -6.70 -5.98 -0.59
C GLN A 142 -7.71 -5.09 0.16
N PHE A 143 -7.38 -4.61 1.37
CA PHE A 143 -8.36 -4.03 2.27
C PHE A 143 -8.08 -2.59 2.71
N ILE A 144 -6.84 -2.11 2.62
CA ILE A 144 -6.44 -0.82 3.18
C ILE A 144 -5.87 0.11 2.12
N ALA A 145 -5.08 -0.42 1.20
CA ALA A 145 -4.51 0.37 0.11
C ALA A 145 -5.63 1.11 -0.65
N PRO A 146 -5.42 2.36 -1.03
CA PRO A 146 -6.37 3.04 -1.90
C PRO A 146 -6.60 2.19 -3.17
N PRO A 147 -7.81 2.17 -3.71
CA PRO A 147 -8.06 1.48 -4.97
C PRO A 147 -7.07 1.98 -6.02
N ARG A 148 -6.48 1.05 -6.78
CA ARG A 148 -5.63 1.44 -7.92
C ARG A 148 -6.44 2.36 -8.81
N ALA A 149 -5.82 3.45 -9.26
CA ALA A 149 -6.46 4.33 -10.23
C ALA A 149 -6.95 3.49 -11.42
N SER A 150 -8.13 3.80 -11.90
CA SER A 150 -8.61 3.24 -13.16
C SER A 150 -7.60 3.61 -14.26
N LYS A 151 -7.35 2.67 -15.17
CA LYS A 151 -6.51 3.00 -16.33
C LYS A 151 -7.06 4.26 -17.00
N PRO A 152 -6.18 5.18 -17.43
CA PRO A 152 -6.63 6.33 -18.22
C PRO A 152 -7.49 5.85 -19.39
N VAL A 153 -8.57 6.55 -19.63
CA VAL A 153 -9.48 6.22 -20.74
C VAL A 153 -8.76 6.54 -22.06
N TYR A 154 -8.71 5.56 -22.96
CA TYR A 154 -8.13 5.76 -24.29
C TYR A 154 -8.93 6.81 -25.06
N ASN A 155 -8.23 7.81 -25.59
CA ASN A 155 -8.83 8.83 -26.45
C ASN A 155 -8.27 8.69 -27.87
N PRO A 156 -9.08 8.30 -28.89
CA PRO A 156 -8.61 8.09 -30.26
C PRO A 156 -8.08 9.34 -30.94
N GLU A 157 -8.32 10.53 -30.41
CA GLU A 157 -7.80 11.79 -30.94
C GLU A 157 -6.36 12.09 -30.50
N LEU A 158 -5.86 11.37 -29.49
CA LEU A 158 -4.51 11.56 -28.96
C LEU A 158 -3.53 10.54 -29.56
N SER A 159 -2.30 10.98 -29.77
CA SER A 159 -1.22 10.09 -30.21
C SER A 159 -0.84 9.10 -29.09
N ASP A 160 -0.54 7.87 -29.49
CA ASP A 160 0.05 6.88 -28.60
C ASP A 160 1.49 7.25 -28.25
N ALA A 161 1.85 7.12 -26.97
CA ALA A 161 3.19 7.44 -26.50
C ALA A 161 3.76 6.37 -25.56
N ILE A 162 5.08 6.32 -25.47
CA ILE A 162 5.85 5.59 -24.46
C ILE A 162 6.57 6.63 -23.61
N ILE A 163 6.40 6.51 -22.29
CA ILE A 163 7.25 7.23 -21.33
C ILE A 163 8.48 6.36 -21.07
N CYS A 164 9.67 6.95 -21.12
CA CYS A 164 10.90 6.26 -20.80
C CYS A 164 11.77 7.11 -19.88
N ASP A 165 12.25 6.50 -18.78
CA ASP A 165 13.30 7.11 -17.99
C ASP A 165 14.67 6.99 -18.68
N LEU A 166 15.66 7.75 -18.21
CA LEU A 166 17.03 7.74 -18.71
C LEU A 166 17.96 6.89 -17.84
N ASP A 167 18.23 7.33 -16.61
CA ASP A 167 19.24 6.75 -15.72
C ASP A 167 18.78 5.40 -15.14
N GLY A 168 19.55 4.34 -15.41
CA GLY A 168 19.19 2.98 -15.03
C GLY A 168 18.23 2.29 -16.00
N THR A 169 17.56 3.04 -16.87
CA THR A 169 16.58 2.52 -17.83
C THR A 169 17.16 2.48 -19.24
N LEU A 170 17.27 3.61 -19.94
CA LEU A 170 17.86 3.69 -21.29
C LEU A 170 19.37 3.88 -21.22
N ALA A 171 19.86 4.63 -20.25
CA ALA A 171 21.27 4.90 -20.01
C ALA A 171 21.76 4.11 -18.80
N LEU A 172 22.58 3.09 -19.03
CA LEU A 172 23.25 2.32 -17.99
C LEU A 172 24.39 3.17 -17.44
N ILE A 173 24.24 3.57 -16.18
CA ILE A 173 25.22 4.42 -15.48
C ILE A 173 26.46 3.57 -15.19
N GLY A 174 27.63 4.06 -15.60
CA GLY A 174 28.91 3.49 -15.20
C GLY A 174 29.38 3.98 -13.83
N ASP A 175 30.60 4.44 -13.75
CA ASP A 175 31.22 4.86 -12.48
C ASP A 175 30.78 6.24 -11.97
N ARG A 176 29.90 6.96 -12.66
CA ARG A 176 29.44 8.26 -12.22
C ARG A 176 28.35 8.19 -11.15
N SER A 177 28.26 9.21 -10.34
CA SER A 177 27.13 9.37 -9.42
C SER A 177 25.81 9.53 -10.20
N PRO A 178 24.72 8.86 -9.81
CA PRO A 178 23.40 9.06 -10.42
C PRO A 178 22.86 10.49 -10.24
N TYR A 179 23.37 11.25 -9.28
CA TYR A 179 22.99 12.65 -9.04
C TYR A 179 23.83 13.66 -9.82
N ASN A 180 24.83 13.21 -10.60
CA ASN A 180 25.67 14.10 -11.40
C ASN A 180 25.78 13.57 -12.83
N ALA A 181 24.99 14.13 -13.73
CA ALA A 181 24.97 13.78 -15.13
C ALA A 181 25.92 14.63 -16.01
N ALA A 182 26.91 15.31 -15.42
CA ALA A 182 27.87 16.13 -16.18
C ALA A 182 28.64 15.33 -17.24
N ASN A 183 28.90 14.05 -16.98
CA ASN A 183 29.62 13.14 -17.87
C ASN A 183 28.71 12.03 -18.44
N CYS A 184 27.39 12.28 -18.58
CA CYS A 184 26.44 11.28 -19.04
C CYS A 184 26.67 10.84 -20.50
N GLU A 185 27.48 11.56 -21.27
CA GLU A 185 27.93 11.16 -22.63
C GLU A 185 28.71 9.86 -22.65
N ARG A 186 29.18 9.36 -21.47
CA ARG A 186 29.91 8.09 -21.32
C ARG A 186 28.96 6.93 -20.94
N ASP A 187 27.73 7.19 -20.59
CA ASP A 187 26.77 6.16 -20.24
C ASP A 187 26.58 5.18 -21.39
N ILE A 188 26.42 3.91 -21.07
CA ILE A 188 26.21 2.84 -22.04
C ILE A 188 24.71 2.77 -22.36
N VAL A 189 24.39 2.62 -23.66
CA VAL A 189 23.00 2.44 -24.06
C VAL A 189 22.49 1.04 -23.69
N ASN A 190 21.34 0.99 -23.03
CA ASN A 190 20.61 -0.25 -22.83
C ASN A 190 19.99 -0.67 -24.18
N ALA A 191 20.67 -1.59 -24.88
CA ALA A 191 20.29 -1.99 -26.23
C ALA A 191 18.88 -2.59 -26.33
N PRO A 192 18.41 -3.46 -25.43
CA PRO A 192 17.01 -3.91 -25.40
C PRO A 192 16.00 -2.76 -25.33
N VAL A 193 16.20 -1.81 -24.40
CA VAL A 193 15.30 -0.66 -24.23
C VAL A 193 15.31 0.21 -25.49
N ARG A 194 16.48 0.52 -26.03
CA ARG A 194 16.60 1.24 -27.32
C ARG A 194 15.82 0.54 -28.44
N SER A 195 15.95 -0.78 -28.56
CA SER A 195 15.23 -1.56 -29.59
C SER A 195 13.72 -1.42 -29.45
N ILE A 196 13.19 -1.48 -28.23
CA ILE A 196 11.76 -1.28 -27.95
C ILE A 196 11.31 0.11 -28.43
N LEU A 197 12.06 1.16 -28.07
CA LEU A 197 11.73 2.53 -28.46
C LEU A 197 11.73 2.70 -29.99
N GLN A 198 12.78 2.22 -30.68
CA GLN A 198 12.93 2.37 -32.13
C GLN A 198 11.91 1.59 -32.96
N THR A 199 11.42 0.44 -32.43
CA THR A 199 10.49 -0.42 -33.18
C THR A 199 9.02 -0.17 -32.82
N SER A 200 8.73 0.63 -31.80
CA SER A 200 7.38 0.81 -31.27
C SER A 200 6.43 1.56 -32.22
N GLY A 201 6.95 2.44 -33.08
CA GLY A 201 6.15 3.34 -33.91
C GLY A 201 5.32 4.37 -33.13
N LYS A 202 5.61 4.57 -31.83
CA LYS A 202 4.90 5.49 -30.95
C LYS A 202 5.74 6.72 -30.62
N ALA A 203 5.10 7.79 -30.17
CA ALA A 203 5.81 8.96 -29.66
C ALA A 203 6.65 8.56 -28.41
N ILE A 204 7.88 9.02 -28.35
CA ILE A 204 8.80 8.76 -27.25
C ILE A 204 8.92 10.01 -26.39
N LEU A 205 8.57 9.87 -25.11
CA LEU A 205 8.59 10.94 -24.12
C LEU A 205 9.58 10.56 -23.01
N PHE A 206 10.71 11.27 -22.95
CA PHE A 206 11.64 11.07 -21.83
C PHE A 206 11.18 11.87 -20.61
N VAL A 207 11.09 11.18 -19.47
CA VAL A 207 10.77 11.77 -18.16
C VAL A 207 11.85 11.37 -17.17
N SER A 208 12.74 12.30 -16.84
CA SER A 208 13.96 11.99 -16.11
C SER A 208 14.14 12.80 -14.83
N GLY A 209 14.68 12.12 -13.81
CA GLY A 209 15.14 12.74 -12.58
C GLY A 209 16.43 13.55 -12.70
N ARG A 210 17.11 13.54 -13.86
CA ARG A 210 18.26 14.40 -14.13
C ARG A 210 17.86 15.87 -14.04
N GLU A 211 18.69 16.70 -13.41
CA GLU A 211 18.47 18.16 -13.45
C GLU A 211 18.60 18.73 -14.87
N ASP A 212 17.74 19.68 -15.21
CA ASP A 212 17.68 20.32 -16.54
C ASP A 212 18.94 21.08 -16.94
N LYS A 213 19.80 21.46 -15.98
CA LYS A 213 21.16 22.01 -16.27
C LYS A 213 22.03 21.03 -17.08
N PHE A 214 21.73 19.72 -17.03
CA PHE A 214 22.44 18.68 -17.80
C PHE A 214 21.72 18.32 -19.11
N LYS A 215 20.70 19.10 -19.50
CA LYS A 215 19.97 18.85 -20.76
C LYS A 215 20.89 18.88 -21.99
N PRO A 216 21.86 19.81 -22.14
CA PRO A 216 22.74 19.80 -23.30
C PRO A 216 23.53 18.49 -23.44
N GLN A 217 24.13 17.97 -22.37
CA GLN A 217 24.89 16.72 -22.38
C GLN A 217 23.98 15.52 -22.67
N THR A 218 22.76 15.54 -22.10
CA THR A 218 21.76 14.49 -22.36
C THR A 218 21.34 14.44 -23.82
N LEU A 219 21.08 15.60 -24.44
CA LEU A 219 20.73 15.69 -25.87
C LEU A 219 21.87 15.20 -26.75
N ALA A 220 23.12 15.61 -26.46
CA ALA A 220 24.30 15.16 -27.20
C ALA A 220 24.49 13.63 -27.11
N TRP A 221 24.20 13.03 -25.94
CA TRP A 221 24.22 11.58 -25.74
C TRP A 221 23.14 10.88 -26.59
N LEU A 222 21.89 11.38 -26.57
CA LEU A 222 20.80 10.83 -27.40
C LEU A 222 21.12 10.90 -28.89
N GLU A 223 21.64 12.01 -29.35
CA GLU A 223 22.08 12.21 -30.75
C GLU A 223 23.21 11.24 -31.16
N LYS A 224 24.26 11.14 -30.32
CA LYS A 224 25.38 10.22 -30.51
C LYS A 224 24.92 8.77 -30.73
N HIS A 225 23.84 8.38 -30.04
CA HIS A 225 23.31 7.01 -30.07
C HIS A 225 22.16 6.83 -31.06
N ASN A 226 21.86 7.84 -31.92
CA ASN A 226 20.77 7.85 -32.91
C ASN A 226 19.41 7.50 -32.27
N ILE A 227 19.10 8.12 -31.10
CA ILE A 227 17.85 7.91 -30.37
C ILE A 227 16.93 9.11 -30.66
N SER A 228 15.91 8.88 -31.50
CA SER A 228 14.88 9.88 -31.77
C SER A 228 13.83 9.89 -30.69
N PHE A 229 13.29 11.05 -30.37
CA PHE A 229 12.25 11.25 -29.37
C PHE A 229 11.36 12.45 -29.75
N ASN A 230 10.20 12.56 -29.13
CA ASN A 230 9.26 13.66 -29.32
C ASN A 230 9.42 14.76 -28.26
N GLU A 231 9.51 14.39 -27.02
CA GLU A 231 9.66 15.33 -25.90
C GLU A 231 10.65 14.81 -24.84
N ILE A 232 11.28 15.75 -24.14
CA ILE A 232 12.13 15.44 -22.99
C ILE A 232 11.85 16.42 -21.85
N HIS A 233 11.41 15.87 -20.73
CA HIS A 233 11.09 16.57 -19.49
C HIS A 233 12.07 16.14 -18.42
N MET A 234 12.71 17.11 -17.79
CA MET A 234 13.76 16.88 -16.80
C MET A 234 13.41 17.62 -15.50
N ARG A 235 13.94 17.13 -14.40
CA ARG A 235 13.84 17.78 -13.10
C ARG A 235 14.39 19.21 -13.18
N LYS A 236 13.72 20.17 -12.57
CA LYS A 236 14.23 21.54 -12.43
C LYS A 236 15.48 21.53 -11.55
N SER A 237 16.51 22.28 -11.97
CA SER A 237 17.75 22.42 -11.19
C SER A 237 17.46 22.97 -9.80
N GLY A 238 18.01 22.31 -8.79
CA GLY A 238 17.80 22.66 -7.39
C GLY A 238 16.55 22.05 -6.74
N ASP A 239 15.74 21.26 -7.46
CA ASP A 239 14.64 20.51 -6.86
C ASP A 239 15.17 19.23 -6.19
N LEU A 240 15.17 19.21 -4.86
CA LEU A 240 15.67 18.09 -4.04
C LEU A 240 14.58 17.09 -3.63
N ARG A 241 13.35 17.25 -4.10
CA ARG A 241 12.25 16.34 -3.77
C ARG A 241 12.48 14.96 -4.37
N LYS A 242 11.73 13.97 -3.86
CA LYS A 242 11.79 12.60 -4.36
C LYS A 242 11.46 12.54 -5.85
N ASP A 243 12.15 11.67 -6.57
CA ASP A 243 11.97 11.47 -8.01
C ASP A 243 10.54 11.11 -8.40
N SER A 244 9.90 10.29 -7.58
CA SER A 244 8.48 9.91 -7.71
C SER A 244 7.52 11.10 -7.70
N ILE A 245 7.81 12.15 -6.95
CA ILE A 245 7.01 13.39 -6.90
C ILE A 245 7.22 14.19 -8.19
N VAL A 246 8.48 14.40 -8.56
CA VAL A 246 8.85 15.20 -9.74
C VAL A 246 8.31 14.59 -11.03
N LYS A 247 8.49 13.28 -11.22
CA LYS A 247 7.99 12.58 -12.41
C LYS A 247 6.47 12.57 -12.49
N LYS A 248 5.77 12.46 -11.33
CA LYS A 248 4.32 12.60 -11.31
C LYS A 248 3.86 13.98 -11.73
N GLU A 249 4.48 15.05 -11.24
CA GLU A 249 4.15 16.42 -11.65
C GLU A 249 4.40 16.65 -13.13
N ILE A 250 5.51 16.14 -13.67
CA ILE A 250 5.78 16.19 -15.12
C ILE A 250 4.68 15.48 -15.90
N TYR A 251 4.26 14.31 -15.46
CA TYR A 251 3.15 13.59 -16.10
C TYR A 251 1.86 14.40 -16.08
N ASP A 252 1.48 14.94 -14.94
CA ASP A 252 0.24 15.69 -14.78
C ASP A 252 0.21 16.97 -15.64
N GLU A 253 1.36 17.65 -15.78
CA GLU A 253 1.46 18.93 -16.50
C GLU A 253 1.63 18.76 -18.01
N PHE A 254 2.45 17.79 -18.45
CA PHE A 254 2.89 17.72 -19.85
C PHE A 254 2.33 16.53 -20.63
N ILE A 255 1.88 15.45 -19.96
CA ILE A 255 1.54 14.20 -20.65
C ILE A 255 0.06 13.83 -20.48
N LEU A 256 -0.48 13.97 -19.29
CA LEU A 256 -1.89 13.68 -19.00
C LEU A 256 -2.80 14.48 -19.95
N ASN A 257 -3.76 13.79 -20.58
CA ASN A 257 -4.69 14.35 -21.57
C ASN A 257 -4.05 14.89 -22.86
N LYS A 258 -2.77 14.65 -23.11
CA LYS A 258 -2.07 15.01 -24.37
C LYS A 258 -1.65 13.76 -25.15
N TYR A 259 -1.48 12.65 -24.47
CA TYR A 259 -1.07 11.38 -25.06
C TYR A 259 -1.83 10.21 -24.48
N ASN A 260 -2.04 9.17 -25.29
CA ASN A 260 -2.39 7.85 -24.78
C ASN A 260 -1.10 7.12 -24.39
N VAL A 261 -0.80 7.04 -23.11
CA VAL A 261 0.40 6.33 -22.66
C VAL A 261 0.19 4.83 -22.78
N ALA A 262 0.84 4.22 -23.77
CA ALA A 262 0.76 2.78 -24.02
C ALA A 262 1.42 1.98 -22.86
N PHE A 263 2.61 2.39 -22.47
CA PHE A 263 3.34 1.87 -21.30
C PHE A 263 4.48 2.81 -20.91
N VAL A 264 5.04 2.55 -19.73
CA VAL A 264 6.19 3.26 -19.17
C VAL A 264 7.35 2.29 -19.03
N LEU A 265 8.58 2.74 -19.29
CA LEU A 265 9.84 2.06 -19.00
C LEU A 265 10.55 2.83 -17.89
N ASP A 266 10.79 2.21 -16.76
CA ASP A 266 11.47 2.80 -15.59
C ASP A 266 12.12 1.67 -14.76
N ASP A 267 13.15 1.95 -13.98
CA ASP A 267 13.84 0.96 -13.15
C ASP A 267 13.55 1.14 -11.67
N ARG A 268 13.38 2.39 -11.21
CA ARG A 268 13.33 2.73 -9.79
C ARG A 268 12.01 2.37 -9.13
N ASP A 269 12.02 1.48 -8.13
CA ASP A 269 10.84 0.92 -7.45
C ASP A 269 9.82 1.97 -7.01
N GLN A 270 10.27 3.06 -6.38
CA GLN A 270 9.38 4.14 -5.92
C GLN A 270 8.68 4.87 -7.08
N VAL A 271 9.29 4.96 -8.25
CA VAL A 271 8.73 5.60 -9.44
C VAL A 271 7.81 4.65 -10.19
N VAL A 272 8.23 3.40 -10.36
CA VAL A 272 7.41 2.30 -10.92
C VAL A 272 6.09 2.18 -10.15
N LYS A 273 6.16 2.29 -8.82
CA LYS A 273 4.95 2.30 -7.99
C LYS A 273 4.02 3.47 -8.35
N VAL A 274 4.55 4.67 -8.52
CA VAL A 274 3.75 5.86 -8.90
C VAL A 274 3.07 5.65 -10.25
N TRP A 275 3.79 5.18 -11.27
CA TRP A 275 3.20 4.89 -12.58
C TRP A 275 2.05 3.89 -12.50
N ARG A 276 2.24 2.81 -11.72
CA ARG A 276 1.21 1.80 -11.51
C ARG A 276 0.03 2.32 -10.70
N ASP A 277 0.27 3.19 -9.72
CA ASP A 277 -0.78 3.85 -8.92
C ASP A 277 -1.60 4.84 -9.78
N LEU A 278 -1.03 5.41 -10.83
CA LEU A 278 -1.72 6.22 -11.83
C LEU A 278 -2.52 5.38 -12.87
N GLY A 279 -2.51 4.06 -12.74
CA GLY A 279 -3.18 3.13 -13.66
C GLY A 279 -2.40 2.84 -14.94
N LEU A 280 -1.16 3.33 -15.06
CA LEU A 280 -0.31 3.07 -16.23
C LEU A 280 0.34 1.70 -16.16
N THR A 281 0.50 1.04 -17.30
CA THR A 281 1.33 -0.15 -17.42
C THR A 281 2.80 0.26 -17.35
N CYS A 282 3.51 -0.14 -16.30
CA CYS A 282 4.95 0.12 -16.19
C CYS A 282 5.72 -1.19 -16.26
N LEU A 283 6.59 -1.29 -17.25
CA LEU A 283 7.58 -2.35 -17.46
C LEU A 283 8.85 -1.93 -16.74
N GLN A 284 9.11 -2.55 -15.61
CA GLN A 284 10.32 -2.31 -14.83
C GLN A 284 11.48 -3.04 -15.49
N VAL A 285 12.53 -2.30 -15.86
CA VAL A 285 13.63 -2.83 -16.68
C VAL A 285 14.78 -3.39 -15.86
N ASP A 286 14.90 -2.99 -14.60
CA ASP A 286 15.90 -3.49 -13.65
C ASP A 286 15.40 -3.27 -12.22
N TYR A 287 16.12 -3.83 -11.22
CA TYR A 287 15.88 -3.55 -9.81
C TYR A 287 16.43 -2.18 -9.42
N GLY A 288 15.58 -1.30 -8.91
CA GLY A 288 15.92 0.07 -8.58
C GLY A 288 15.55 0.46 -7.15
N ASP A 289 15.99 -0.31 -6.16
CA ASP A 289 15.76 -0.03 -4.73
C ASP A 289 16.87 0.89 -4.17
N PHE A 290 16.94 2.16 -4.66
CA PHE A 290 17.91 3.16 -4.22
C PHE A 290 17.34 4.58 -4.27
#